data_64cb9b0f252d2d343b1688328330e25a
#
_entry.id   64cb9b0f252d2d343b1688328330e25a
#
_cell.length_a   1.000
_cell.length_b   1.000
_cell.length_c   1.000
_cell.angle_alpha   90.00
_cell.angle_beta   90.00
_cell.angle_gamma   90.00
#
_symmetry.space_group_name_H-M   'P 1'
#
loop_
_entity.id
_entity.type
_entity.pdbx_description
1 polymer ?
#
loop_
_entity_poly.entity_id
_entity_poly.type
_entity_poly.pdbx_seq_one_letter_code
_entity_poly.pdbx_strand_id
1 'polypeptide(L)'
;MVGRHVRIYMGRMADGDSVFVNGRLVGTTSYFGPPRKYDIPAGVLVQGKNNVTLKLTAMNGHGEIVPDKPYVIRGDEDSVSLCGTWKYKVGIDRTGVEEYIERLRQQKMVGSGLYNGMIYPIRDWKVRGTIWYQGENNAGRAGEYAPLLKSLIADWRESWQMPDMPFLLVQLPNYMKKHDRPTDSGWARLREAQLQVASEVPHTALAVTYDVGEWNDIHPLDKKSVAQRLFLGARKLIYGEKVACSGPIYRGMEVDGDRVVISFTEVGRGLASRGGGLKHFAVAGEDRKYVWAD
;
A
#
# COMPACT_ATOMS: atom_id res chain seq x y z
N MET A 1 -20.64 6.54 25.37
CA MET A 1 -20.92 5.70 24.16
C MET A 1 -22.36 5.22 24.07
N VAL A 2 -23.02 4.87 25.20
CA VAL A 2 -24.43 4.43 25.17
C VAL A 2 -25.34 5.53 24.59
N GLY A 3 -26.26 5.15 23.72
CA GLY A 3 -27.18 6.08 23.09
C GLY A 3 -26.58 6.96 21.96
N ARG A 4 -25.30 6.87 21.69
CA ARG A 4 -24.58 7.62 20.63
C ARG A 4 -24.13 6.72 19.50
N HIS A 5 -23.91 7.28 18.33
CA HIS A 5 -23.17 6.62 17.26
C HIS A 5 -21.69 6.56 17.61
N VAL A 6 -21.12 5.36 17.57
CA VAL A 6 -19.70 5.14 17.81
C VAL A 6 -19.15 4.22 16.72
N ARG A 7 -17.85 4.12 16.62
CA ARG A 7 -17.20 3.29 15.60
C ARG A 7 -16.34 2.21 16.24
N ILE A 8 -16.47 0.99 15.73
CA ILE A 8 -15.59 -0.13 16.08
C ILE A 8 -14.49 -0.27 15.02
N TYR A 9 -13.25 -0.38 15.50
CA TYR A 9 -12.06 -0.65 14.72
C TYR A 9 -11.60 -2.06 15.06
N MET A 10 -11.50 -2.93 14.06
CA MET A 10 -11.15 -4.34 14.24
C MET A 10 -9.90 -4.72 13.43
N GLY A 11 -8.96 -3.77 13.27
CA GLY A 11 -7.70 -4.01 12.58
C GLY A 11 -7.88 -4.54 11.17
N ARG A 12 -7.09 -5.54 10.81
CA ARG A 12 -7.19 -6.31 9.55
C ARG A 12 -7.29 -7.78 9.87
N MET A 13 -7.99 -8.51 9.02
CA MET A 13 -8.25 -9.94 9.20
C MET A 13 -8.20 -10.69 7.89
N ALA A 14 -7.64 -11.87 7.88
CA ALA A 14 -7.69 -12.79 6.74
C ALA A 14 -8.80 -13.83 6.93
N ASP A 15 -9.68 -14.05 5.94
CA ASP A 15 -9.83 -13.28 4.70
C ASP A 15 -11.03 -12.34 4.80
N GLY A 16 -12.16 -12.83 5.25
CA GLY A 16 -13.40 -12.08 5.42
C GLY A 16 -13.91 -12.14 6.85
N ASP A 17 -14.74 -11.18 7.21
CA ASP A 17 -15.36 -11.13 8.52
C ASP A 17 -16.78 -10.60 8.52
N SER A 18 -17.48 -10.86 9.63
CA SER A 18 -18.71 -10.17 10.02
C SER A 18 -18.63 -9.87 11.51
N VAL A 19 -18.84 -8.62 11.88
CA VAL A 19 -18.78 -8.15 13.27
C VAL A 19 -20.18 -7.89 13.79
N PHE A 20 -20.48 -8.45 14.94
CA PHE A 20 -21.75 -8.26 15.63
C PHE A 20 -21.50 -7.61 17.00
N VAL A 21 -22.34 -6.68 17.38
CA VAL A 21 -22.38 -6.09 18.71
C VAL A 21 -23.75 -6.34 19.30
N ASN A 22 -23.76 -7.01 20.45
CA ASN A 22 -25.00 -7.46 21.11
C ASN A 22 -25.97 -8.22 20.19
N GLY A 23 -25.40 -9.07 19.32
CA GLY A 23 -26.16 -9.85 18.32
C GLY A 23 -26.56 -9.11 17.06
N ARG A 24 -26.38 -7.78 16.99
CA ARG A 24 -26.67 -6.99 15.79
C ARG A 24 -25.44 -6.91 14.89
N LEU A 25 -25.59 -7.25 13.61
CA LEU A 25 -24.56 -7.07 12.61
C LEU A 25 -24.25 -5.58 12.43
N VAL A 26 -22.99 -5.19 12.61
CA VAL A 26 -22.52 -3.80 12.45
C VAL A 26 -21.64 -3.63 11.22
N GLY A 27 -21.08 -4.69 10.68
CA GLY A 27 -20.32 -4.62 9.43
C GLY A 27 -19.79 -5.96 8.97
N THR A 28 -19.44 -6.02 7.69
CA THR A 28 -18.82 -7.18 7.06
C THR A 28 -17.83 -6.77 6.00
N THR A 29 -16.78 -7.55 5.82
CA THR A 29 -15.78 -7.38 4.76
C THR A 29 -15.44 -8.77 4.23
N SER A 30 -15.45 -8.94 2.91
CA SER A 30 -15.32 -10.25 2.27
C SER A 30 -13.90 -10.63 1.86
N TYR A 31 -12.91 -9.76 2.09
CA TYR A 31 -11.52 -10.00 1.68
C TYR A 31 -10.52 -9.34 2.63
N PHE A 32 -9.25 -9.74 2.55
CA PHE A 32 -8.18 -9.37 3.46
C PHE A 32 -7.84 -7.87 3.47
N GLY A 33 -7.91 -7.18 2.35
CA GLY A 33 -7.29 -5.87 2.13
C GLY A 33 -7.67 -4.72 3.09
N PRO A 34 -8.95 -4.35 3.26
CA PRO A 34 -9.30 -3.13 3.96
C PRO A 34 -9.23 -3.27 5.48
N PRO A 35 -8.87 -2.18 6.19
CA PRO A 35 -9.04 -2.12 7.64
C PRO A 35 -10.53 -2.13 8.00
N ARG A 36 -10.88 -2.86 9.05
CA ARG A 36 -12.26 -3.00 9.54
C ARG A 36 -12.64 -1.77 10.38
N LYS A 37 -13.56 -0.98 9.84
CA LYS A 37 -14.10 0.21 10.49
C LYS A 37 -15.60 0.19 10.30
N TYR A 38 -16.35 -0.16 11.33
CA TYR A 38 -17.80 -0.30 11.25
C TYR A 38 -18.49 0.66 12.21
N ASP A 39 -19.59 1.24 11.77
CA ASP A 39 -20.40 2.11 12.61
C ASP A 39 -21.31 1.28 13.49
N ILE A 40 -21.31 1.56 14.78
CA ILE A 40 -22.26 1.00 15.75
C ILE A 40 -23.38 2.03 15.92
N PRO A 41 -24.61 1.73 15.46
CA PRO A 41 -25.72 2.67 15.59
C PRO A 41 -26.05 2.96 17.06
N ALA A 42 -26.64 4.13 17.31
CA ALA A 42 -27.15 4.47 18.62
C ALA A 42 -28.15 3.42 19.13
N GLY A 43 -28.07 3.10 20.43
CA GLY A 43 -28.94 2.11 21.08
C GLY A 43 -28.48 0.65 20.96
N VAL A 44 -27.39 0.36 20.22
CA VAL A 44 -26.82 -1.00 20.15
C VAL A 44 -25.96 -1.29 21.38
N LEU A 45 -25.17 -0.32 21.84
CA LEU A 45 -24.44 -0.43 23.10
C LEU A 45 -25.35 -0.15 24.28
N VAL A 46 -25.25 -0.98 25.32
CA VAL A 46 -26.00 -0.86 26.56
C VAL A 46 -25.07 -0.53 27.74
N GLN A 47 -25.65 -0.04 28.82
CA GLN A 47 -24.91 0.19 30.05
C GLN A 47 -24.40 -1.15 30.61
N GLY A 48 -23.15 -1.18 31.03
CA GLY A 48 -22.50 -2.36 31.58
C GLY A 48 -21.92 -3.30 30.52
N LYS A 49 -22.27 -4.60 30.58
CA LYS A 49 -21.64 -5.62 29.74
C LYS A 49 -22.21 -5.63 28.31
N ASN A 50 -21.33 -5.54 27.32
CA ASN A 50 -21.64 -5.68 25.91
C ASN A 50 -20.91 -6.88 25.33
N ASN A 51 -21.47 -7.51 24.32
CA ASN A 51 -20.90 -8.65 23.63
C ASN A 51 -20.47 -8.25 22.23
N VAL A 52 -19.20 -8.49 21.88
CA VAL A 52 -18.69 -8.35 20.52
C VAL A 52 -18.41 -9.75 19.99
N THR A 53 -19.08 -10.11 18.89
CA THR A 53 -18.89 -11.40 18.22
C THR A 53 -18.28 -11.16 16.85
N LEU A 54 -17.18 -11.84 16.58
CA LEU A 54 -16.51 -11.84 15.30
C LEU A 54 -16.70 -13.20 14.63
N LYS A 55 -17.36 -13.20 13.46
CA LYS A 55 -17.33 -14.34 12.55
C LYS A 55 -16.18 -14.12 11.57
N LEU A 56 -15.14 -14.93 11.66
CA LEU A 56 -14.00 -14.90 10.75
C LEU A 56 -14.16 -16.01 9.70
N THR A 57 -13.91 -15.68 8.45
CA THR A 57 -13.92 -16.63 7.33
C THR A 57 -12.51 -16.68 6.74
N ALA A 58 -11.84 -17.82 6.88
CA ALA A 58 -10.53 -18.08 6.29
C ALA A 58 -10.73 -18.94 5.03
N MET A 59 -10.32 -18.41 3.89
CA MET A 59 -10.44 -19.10 2.59
C MET A 59 -9.19 -19.92 2.26
N ASN A 60 -8.08 -19.62 2.92
CA ASN A 60 -6.77 -20.23 2.65
C ASN A 60 -6.25 -21.06 3.83
N GLY A 61 -7.13 -21.54 4.71
CA GLY A 61 -6.76 -22.36 5.86
C GLY A 61 -6.14 -21.59 7.03
N HIS A 62 -5.81 -20.31 6.86
CA HIS A 62 -5.18 -19.49 7.89
C HIS A 62 -6.05 -18.27 8.18
N GLY A 63 -6.90 -18.35 9.21
CA GLY A 63 -7.55 -17.18 9.78
C GLY A 63 -6.54 -16.37 10.57
N GLU A 64 -6.31 -15.12 10.19
CA GLU A 64 -5.34 -14.24 10.83
C GLU A 64 -6.00 -12.96 11.31
N ILE A 65 -5.65 -12.55 12.53
CA ILE A 65 -5.89 -11.20 13.06
C ILE A 65 -4.52 -10.52 13.10
N VAL A 66 -4.33 -9.49 12.27
CA VAL A 66 -3.05 -8.79 12.15
C VAL A 66 -2.72 -8.08 13.45
N PRO A 67 -1.57 -8.36 14.10
CA PRO A 67 -1.20 -7.71 15.36
C PRO A 67 -0.91 -6.22 15.17
N ASP A 68 -0.83 -5.47 16.26
CA ASP A 68 -0.44 -4.06 16.31
C ASP A 68 -1.31 -3.13 15.46
N LYS A 69 -2.58 -3.48 15.29
CA LYS A 69 -3.61 -2.64 14.66
C LYS A 69 -4.60 -2.16 15.70
N PRO A 70 -5.36 -1.09 15.41
CA PRO A 70 -6.39 -0.62 16.34
C PRO A 70 -7.52 -1.65 16.51
N TYR A 71 -7.67 -2.18 17.72
CA TYR A 71 -8.80 -3.00 18.16
C TYR A 71 -9.50 -2.25 19.28
N VAL A 72 -10.49 -1.41 18.92
CA VAL A 72 -11.06 -0.43 19.84
C VAL A 72 -12.45 0.01 19.39
N ILE A 73 -13.33 0.28 20.34
CA ILE A 73 -14.56 1.04 20.10
C ILE A 73 -14.26 2.50 20.47
N ARG A 74 -14.53 3.45 19.55
CA ARG A 74 -14.34 4.88 19.77
C ARG A 74 -15.64 5.64 19.63
N GLY A 75 -15.93 6.49 20.60
CA GLY A 75 -16.80 7.65 20.49
C GLY A 75 -15.99 8.92 20.27
N ASP A 76 -16.63 10.07 20.40
CA ASP A 76 -15.96 11.36 20.19
C ASP A 76 -14.88 11.64 21.24
N GLU A 77 -15.17 11.34 22.51
CA GLU A 77 -14.28 11.59 23.66
C GLU A 77 -13.83 10.30 24.36
N ASP A 78 -14.52 9.19 24.12
CA ASP A 78 -14.35 7.93 24.83
C ASP A 78 -13.73 6.86 23.93
N SER A 79 -12.98 5.93 24.53
CA SER A 79 -12.52 4.73 23.84
C SER A 79 -12.48 3.51 24.76
N VAL A 80 -12.77 2.33 24.22
CA VAL A 80 -12.66 1.04 24.92
C VAL A 80 -11.81 0.11 24.08
N SER A 81 -10.69 -0.33 24.66
CA SER A 81 -9.82 -1.33 24.03
C SER A 81 -10.54 -2.68 23.92
N LEU A 82 -10.38 -3.33 22.80
CA LEU A 82 -10.82 -4.71 22.55
C LEU A 82 -9.65 -5.71 22.59
N CYS A 83 -8.45 -5.23 22.90
CA CYS A 83 -7.28 -6.11 23.11
C CYS A 83 -7.49 -6.93 24.37
N GLY A 84 -7.12 -8.22 24.32
CA GLY A 84 -7.25 -9.13 25.44
C GLY A 84 -7.54 -10.57 25.00
N THR A 85 -8.07 -11.37 25.92
CA THR A 85 -8.39 -12.77 25.65
C THR A 85 -9.77 -12.89 25.00
N TRP A 86 -9.81 -13.52 23.83
CA TRP A 86 -11.05 -13.86 23.13
C TRP A 86 -11.31 -15.37 23.20
N LYS A 87 -12.58 -15.75 23.33
CA LYS A 87 -13.01 -17.14 23.19
C LYS A 87 -13.34 -17.40 21.72
N TYR A 88 -12.98 -18.56 21.22
CA TYR A 88 -13.33 -18.97 19.87
C TYR A 88 -13.92 -20.38 19.81
N LYS A 89 -14.64 -20.66 18.76
CA LYS A 89 -14.99 -22.02 18.33
C LYS A 89 -15.01 -22.08 16.80
N VAL A 90 -14.64 -23.22 16.26
CA VAL A 90 -14.79 -23.50 14.83
C VAL A 90 -16.28 -23.60 14.50
N GLY A 91 -16.73 -22.83 13.50
CA GLY A 91 -18.11 -22.87 13.03
C GLY A 91 -18.29 -23.94 11.96
N ILE A 92 -17.63 -23.76 10.81
CA ILE A 92 -17.66 -24.70 9.68
C ILE A 92 -16.22 -24.95 9.26
N ASP A 93 -15.84 -26.21 9.17
CA ASP A 93 -14.60 -26.65 8.55
C ASP A 93 -14.88 -26.94 7.07
N ARG A 94 -14.09 -26.30 6.19
CA ARG A 94 -14.18 -26.46 4.73
C ARG A 94 -12.93 -27.12 4.15
N THR A 95 -12.16 -27.82 4.95
CA THR A 95 -11.06 -28.66 4.45
C THR A 95 -11.61 -29.64 3.41
N GLY A 96 -11.04 -29.60 2.20
CA GLY A 96 -11.55 -30.36 1.04
C GLY A 96 -12.22 -29.52 -0.05
N VAL A 97 -12.52 -28.24 0.19
CA VAL A 97 -13.00 -27.32 -0.86
C VAL A 97 -11.84 -26.60 -1.56
N GLU A 98 -10.63 -26.74 -1.05
CA GLU A 98 -9.41 -26.07 -1.54
C GLU A 98 -9.13 -26.37 -3.01
N GLU A 99 -9.31 -27.61 -3.44
CA GLU A 99 -9.07 -28.03 -4.84
C GLU A 99 -10.01 -27.33 -5.84
N TYR A 100 -11.26 -27.10 -5.44
CA TYR A 100 -12.22 -26.35 -6.26
C TYR A 100 -11.87 -24.85 -6.32
N ILE A 101 -11.46 -24.27 -5.20
CA ILE A 101 -11.04 -22.86 -5.12
C ILE A 101 -9.78 -22.66 -5.95
N GLU A 102 -8.81 -23.56 -5.89
CA GLU A 102 -7.58 -23.47 -6.68
C GLU A 102 -7.86 -23.58 -8.18
N ARG A 103 -8.76 -24.46 -8.58
CA ARG A 103 -9.22 -24.55 -9.97
C ARG A 103 -9.87 -23.25 -10.45
N LEU A 104 -10.69 -22.59 -9.62
CA LEU A 104 -11.26 -21.27 -9.93
C LEU A 104 -10.20 -20.17 -10.01
N ARG A 105 -9.15 -20.22 -9.18
CA ARG A 105 -8.02 -19.31 -9.26
C ARG A 105 -7.25 -19.48 -10.56
N GLN A 106 -6.95 -20.70 -10.95
CA GLN A 106 -6.25 -20.99 -12.20
C GLN A 106 -7.03 -20.51 -13.43
N GLN A 107 -8.35 -20.62 -13.42
CA GLN A 107 -9.20 -20.08 -14.50
C GLN A 107 -9.13 -18.56 -14.63
N LYS A 108 -8.84 -17.83 -13.55
CA LYS A 108 -8.63 -16.36 -13.58
C LYS A 108 -7.27 -15.94 -14.14
N MET A 109 -6.33 -16.86 -14.29
CA MET A 109 -4.98 -16.61 -14.79
C MET A 109 -4.84 -16.76 -16.31
N VAL A 110 -5.94 -16.68 -17.04
CA VAL A 110 -5.91 -16.69 -18.52
C VAL A 110 -5.26 -15.40 -19.01
N GLY A 111 -4.30 -15.53 -19.91
CA GLY A 111 -3.62 -14.36 -20.53
C GLY A 111 -4.65 -13.41 -21.14
N SER A 112 -4.43 -12.11 -20.94
CA SER A 112 -5.32 -11.02 -21.38
C SER A 112 -6.72 -11.00 -20.75
N GLY A 113 -7.06 -11.93 -19.86
CA GLY A 113 -8.41 -12.01 -19.26
C GLY A 113 -8.79 -10.74 -18.48
N LEU A 114 -7.85 -10.20 -17.69
CA LEU A 114 -8.07 -8.95 -16.95
C LEU A 114 -8.20 -7.74 -17.89
N TYR A 115 -7.38 -7.67 -18.93
CA TYR A 115 -7.48 -6.61 -19.92
C TYR A 115 -8.84 -6.65 -20.62
N ASN A 116 -9.21 -7.81 -21.18
CA ASN A 116 -10.44 -7.97 -21.93
C ASN A 116 -11.70 -7.75 -21.08
N GLY A 117 -11.66 -8.17 -19.80
CA GLY A 117 -12.83 -8.08 -18.91
C GLY A 117 -12.94 -6.75 -18.16
N MET A 118 -11.83 -6.03 -17.93
CA MET A 118 -11.83 -4.86 -17.06
C MET A 118 -11.35 -3.58 -17.73
N ILE A 119 -10.37 -3.66 -18.64
CA ILE A 119 -9.78 -2.47 -19.28
C ILE A 119 -10.44 -2.18 -20.61
N TYR A 120 -10.53 -3.18 -21.49
CA TYR A 120 -11.11 -3.03 -22.80
C TYR A 120 -12.54 -2.43 -22.82
N PRO A 121 -13.47 -2.79 -21.91
CA PRO A 121 -14.83 -2.22 -21.89
C PRO A 121 -14.90 -0.73 -21.53
N ILE A 122 -13.88 -0.19 -20.86
CA ILE A 122 -13.86 1.20 -20.40
C ILE A 122 -12.97 2.12 -21.24
N ARG A 123 -12.30 1.62 -22.27
CA ARG A 123 -11.34 2.38 -23.08
C ARG A 123 -11.94 3.60 -23.81
N ASP A 124 -13.25 3.56 -24.08
CA ASP A 124 -13.96 4.67 -24.75
C ASP A 124 -14.35 5.79 -23.79
N TRP A 125 -14.14 5.61 -22.46
CA TRP A 125 -14.41 6.64 -21.49
C TRP A 125 -13.28 7.68 -21.51
N LYS A 126 -13.67 8.95 -21.52
CA LYS A 126 -12.70 10.05 -21.47
C LYS A 126 -12.09 10.14 -20.09
N VAL A 127 -10.78 9.99 -20.01
CA VAL A 127 -9.99 10.13 -18.78
C VAL A 127 -8.99 11.27 -18.93
N ARG A 128 -8.50 11.82 -17.81
CA ARG A 128 -7.45 12.84 -17.77
C ARG A 128 -6.06 12.26 -17.52
N GLY A 129 -5.97 11.02 -17.11
CA GLY A 129 -4.75 10.31 -16.77
C GLY A 129 -5.05 9.08 -15.94
N THR A 130 -4.00 8.38 -15.57
CA THR A 130 -4.05 7.13 -14.81
C THR A 130 -3.32 7.30 -13.48
N ILE A 131 -3.90 6.78 -12.41
CA ILE A 131 -3.24 6.56 -11.12
C ILE A 131 -2.89 5.08 -11.03
N TRP A 132 -1.60 4.77 -10.86
CA TRP A 132 -1.11 3.39 -10.79
C TRP A 132 -0.46 3.10 -9.43
N TYR A 133 -1.07 2.22 -8.66
CA TYR A 133 -0.57 1.78 -7.36
C TYR A 133 -0.54 0.26 -7.30
N GLN A 134 0.57 -0.33 -7.67
CA GLN A 134 0.77 -1.78 -7.75
C GLN A 134 2.29 -2.10 -7.75
N GLY A 135 2.66 -3.34 -7.43
CA GLY A 135 4.02 -3.85 -7.58
C GLY A 135 4.38 -4.92 -6.57
N GLU A 136 3.57 -5.13 -5.56
CA GLU A 136 3.83 -5.99 -4.40
C GLU A 136 4.19 -7.43 -4.80
N ASN A 137 3.42 -8.04 -5.68
CA ASN A 137 3.65 -9.40 -6.18
C ASN A 137 4.87 -9.50 -7.12
N ASN A 138 5.36 -8.38 -7.63
CA ASN A 138 6.52 -8.34 -8.50
C ASN A 138 7.84 -8.20 -7.72
N ALA A 139 7.80 -7.97 -6.40
CA ALA A 139 9.01 -7.76 -5.61
C ALA A 139 10.00 -8.93 -5.67
N GLY A 140 9.50 -10.17 -5.81
CA GLY A 140 10.34 -11.35 -6.02
C GLY A 140 11.01 -11.41 -7.41
N ARG A 141 10.56 -10.60 -8.36
CA ARG A 141 11.05 -10.52 -9.75
C ARG A 141 11.17 -9.06 -10.19
N ALA A 142 11.74 -8.22 -9.34
CA ALA A 142 11.81 -6.77 -9.51
C ALA A 142 12.48 -6.33 -10.82
N GLY A 143 13.44 -7.12 -11.33
CA GLY A 143 14.11 -6.84 -12.62
C GLY A 143 13.19 -6.87 -13.83
N GLU A 144 12.05 -7.56 -13.76
CA GLU A 144 11.06 -7.60 -14.84
C GLU A 144 10.08 -6.42 -14.80
N TYR A 145 10.02 -5.69 -13.69
CA TYR A 145 8.95 -4.73 -13.44
C TYR A 145 9.01 -3.49 -14.33
N ALA A 146 10.20 -2.90 -14.52
CA ALA A 146 10.35 -1.70 -15.33
C ALA A 146 9.92 -1.93 -16.80
N PRO A 147 10.38 -2.98 -17.51
CA PRO A 147 9.91 -3.26 -18.87
C PRO A 147 8.40 -3.56 -18.93
N LEU A 148 7.86 -4.32 -17.95
CA LEU A 148 6.43 -4.61 -17.90
C LEU A 148 5.57 -3.36 -17.70
N LEU A 149 5.95 -2.47 -16.78
CA LEU A 149 5.21 -1.23 -16.53
C LEU A 149 5.31 -0.27 -17.72
N LYS A 150 6.47 -0.17 -18.38
CA LYS A 150 6.60 0.61 -19.62
C LYS A 150 5.69 0.10 -20.72
N SER A 151 5.62 -1.23 -20.91
CA SER A 151 4.73 -1.85 -21.89
C SER A 151 3.26 -1.58 -21.56
N LEU A 152 2.86 -1.67 -20.27
CA LEU A 152 1.50 -1.36 -19.83
C LEU A 152 1.15 0.11 -20.12
N ILE A 153 2.05 1.05 -19.84
CA ILE A 153 1.83 2.48 -20.11
C ILE A 153 1.65 2.73 -21.61
N ALA A 154 2.48 2.11 -22.45
CA ALA A 154 2.39 2.22 -23.90
C ALA A 154 1.06 1.65 -24.42
N ASP A 155 0.70 0.44 -23.99
CA ASP A 155 -0.55 -0.25 -24.37
C ASP A 155 -1.80 0.54 -23.98
N TRP A 156 -1.84 1.10 -22.78
CA TRP A 156 -2.97 1.91 -22.37
C TRP A 156 -3.06 3.23 -23.11
N ARG A 157 -1.92 3.89 -23.38
CA ARG A 157 -1.88 5.12 -24.22
C ARG A 157 -2.39 4.86 -25.63
N GLU A 158 -2.04 3.72 -26.21
CA GLU A 158 -2.56 3.29 -27.50
C GLU A 158 -4.07 2.97 -27.42
N SER A 159 -4.49 2.19 -26.44
CA SER A 159 -5.89 1.80 -26.23
C SER A 159 -6.84 3.00 -26.08
N TRP A 160 -6.42 4.04 -25.38
CA TRP A 160 -7.18 5.30 -25.21
C TRP A 160 -6.92 6.32 -26.31
N GLN A 161 -6.04 6.04 -27.27
CA GLN A 161 -5.60 6.99 -28.30
C GLN A 161 -5.09 8.30 -27.69
N MET A 162 -4.41 8.22 -26.57
CA MET A 162 -3.84 9.34 -25.81
C MET A 162 -2.32 9.11 -25.62
N PRO A 163 -1.47 9.42 -26.61
CA PRO A 163 -0.02 9.13 -26.54
C PRO A 163 0.67 9.79 -25.34
N ASP A 164 0.17 10.94 -24.91
CA ASP A 164 0.69 11.70 -23.78
C ASP A 164 -0.13 11.54 -22.50
N MET A 165 -0.98 10.51 -22.42
CA MET A 165 -1.79 10.27 -21.20
C MET A 165 -0.89 10.23 -19.96
N PRO A 166 -1.13 11.13 -18.97
CA PRO A 166 -0.34 11.15 -17.76
C PRO A 166 -0.52 9.90 -16.92
N PHE A 167 0.59 9.36 -16.43
CA PHE A 167 0.61 8.28 -15.43
C PHE A 167 1.19 8.78 -14.11
N LEU A 168 0.40 8.71 -13.05
CA LEU A 168 0.78 9.06 -11.71
C LEU A 168 1.06 7.76 -10.94
N LEU A 169 2.33 7.44 -10.78
CA LEU A 169 2.79 6.20 -10.17
C LEU A 169 2.92 6.38 -8.65
N VAL A 170 2.53 5.38 -7.89
CA VAL A 170 2.81 5.30 -6.46
C VAL A 170 3.97 4.34 -6.25
N GLN A 171 5.07 4.83 -5.68
CA GLN A 171 6.16 3.97 -5.23
C GLN A 171 5.71 3.13 -4.04
N LEU A 172 6.10 1.86 -3.97
CA LEU A 172 5.71 1.00 -2.85
C LEU A 172 6.19 1.58 -1.51
N PRO A 173 5.34 1.58 -0.49
CA PRO A 173 5.67 2.03 0.86
C PRO A 173 6.66 1.09 1.54
N ASN A 174 7.16 1.48 2.71
CA ASN A 174 7.90 0.55 3.56
C ASN A 174 7.00 -0.60 4.01
N TYR A 175 7.57 -1.79 4.05
CA TYR A 175 6.93 -3.03 4.47
C TYR A 175 7.99 -4.01 4.97
N MET A 176 7.63 -4.94 5.87
CA MET A 176 8.51 -5.89 6.56
C MET A 176 9.41 -5.24 7.62
N LYS A 177 9.99 -6.08 8.48
CA LYS A 177 10.86 -5.64 9.57
C LYS A 177 12.11 -4.94 9.03
N LYS A 178 12.54 -3.92 9.76
CA LYS A 178 13.80 -3.24 9.50
C LYS A 178 14.97 -4.22 9.75
N HIS A 179 15.97 -4.15 8.90
CA HIS A 179 17.24 -4.88 9.07
C HIS A 179 18.26 -4.01 9.80
N ASP A 180 19.06 -4.64 10.66
CA ASP A 180 20.14 -3.95 11.41
C ASP A 180 21.35 -3.64 10.52
N ARG A 181 21.47 -4.33 9.39
CA ARG A 181 22.55 -4.14 8.41
C ARG A 181 21.97 -3.88 7.02
N PRO A 182 22.72 -3.20 6.14
CA PRO A 182 22.35 -3.07 4.74
C PRO A 182 22.11 -4.47 4.15
N THR A 183 20.95 -4.66 3.54
CA THR A 183 20.51 -5.97 3.03
C THR A 183 19.90 -5.79 1.66
N ASP A 184 20.21 -6.70 0.74
CA ASP A 184 19.53 -6.74 -0.55
C ASP A 184 18.05 -7.07 -0.38
N SER A 185 17.20 -6.33 -1.06
CA SER A 185 15.77 -6.43 -0.92
C SER A 185 15.06 -6.28 -2.26
N GLY A 186 14.29 -7.31 -2.62
CA GLY A 186 13.41 -7.25 -3.80
C GLY A 186 12.43 -6.08 -3.74
N TRP A 187 12.02 -5.68 -2.54
CA TRP A 187 11.17 -4.52 -2.30
C TRP A 187 11.86 -3.20 -2.64
N ALA A 188 13.13 -3.05 -2.27
CA ALA A 188 13.94 -1.88 -2.61
C ALA A 188 14.23 -1.82 -4.11
N ARG A 189 14.58 -2.97 -4.73
CA ARG A 189 14.77 -3.08 -6.18
C ARG A 189 13.51 -2.75 -6.97
N LEU A 190 12.34 -3.12 -6.47
CA LEU A 190 11.08 -2.77 -7.11
C LEU A 190 10.82 -1.26 -7.06
N ARG A 191 11.08 -0.62 -5.92
CA ARG A 191 10.98 0.84 -5.79
C ARG A 191 11.92 1.57 -6.74
N GLU A 192 13.13 1.04 -6.93
CA GLU A 192 14.08 1.54 -7.93
C GLU A 192 13.52 1.40 -9.35
N ALA A 193 12.95 0.25 -9.70
CA ALA A 193 12.30 0.05 -10.99
C ALA A 193 11.13 1.04 -11.23
N GLN A 194 10.37 1.36 -10.19
CA GLN A 194 9.31 2.37 -10.27
C GLN A 194 9.88 3.78 -10.53
N LEU A 195 10.97 4.14 -9.86
CA LEU A 195 11.68 5.41 -10.09
C LEU A 195 12.26 5.46 -11.51
N GLN A 196 12.87 4.38 -11.98
CA GLN A 196 13.40 4.26 -13.33
C GLN A 196 12.32 4.54 -14.38
N VAL A 197 11.13 3.92 -14.26
CA VAL A 197 10.02 4.16 -15.18
C VAL A 197 9.58 5.63 -15.16
N ALA A 198 9.45 6.22 -13.96
CA ALA A 198 9.06 7.62 -13.83
C ALA A 198 10.10 8.60 -14.40
N SER A 199 11.37 8.20 -14.44
CA SER A 199 12.46 9.02 -14.99
C SER A 199 12.61 8.89 -16.51
N GLU A 200 12.31 7.71 -17.08
CA GLU A 200 12.55 7.40 -18.48
C GLU A 200 11.30 7.56 -19.36
N VAL A 201 10.09 7.44 -18.80
CA VAL A 201 8.85 7.55 -19.56
C VAL A 201 8.28 8.96 -19.46
N PRO A 202 8.14 9.71 -20.57
CA PRO A 202 7.53 11.04 -20.55
C PRO A 202 6.11 11.01 -19.96
N HIS A 203 5.66 12.15 -19.45
CA HIS A 203 4.33 12.33 -18.85
C HIS A 203 4.03 11.34 -17.71
N THR A 204 5.05 10.98 -16.93
CA THR A 204 4.91 10.22 -15.68
C THR A 204 5.36 11.04 -14.48
N ALA A 205 4.77 10.80 -13.32
CA ALA A 205 5.20 11.35 -12.04
C ALA A 205 5.14 10.28 -10.96
N LEU A 206 6.07 10.33 -9.99
CA LEU A 206 6.18 9.36 -8.91
C LEU A 206 5.83 9.98 -7.57
N ALA A 207 4.81 9.44 -6.92
CA ALA A 207 4.52 9.70 -5.52
C ALA A 207 5.33 8.74 -4.65
N VAL A 208 6.40 9.23 -4.04
CA VAL A 208 7.24 8.47 -3.10
C VAL A 208 6.47 8.25 -1.81
N THR A 209 6.41 7.02 -1.30
CA THR A 209 5.57 6.66 -0.14
C THR A 209 6.26 5.75 0.89
N TYR A 210 7.57 5.60 0.82
CA TYR A 210 8.31 4.71 1.72
C TYR A 210 8.24 5.12 3.22
N ASP A 211 7.85 6.34 3.53
CA ASP A 211 7.69 6.91 4.88
C ASP A 211 6.27 6.83 5.43
N VAL A 212 5.31 6.34 4.65
CA VAL A 212 3.88 6.27 5.05
C VAL A 212 3.35 4.84 5.15
N GLY A 213 4.22 3.85 5.04
CA GLY A 213 3.88 2.44 5.20
C GLY A 213 3.95 1.96 6.63
N GLU A 214 3.67 0.69 6.81
CA GLU A 214 3.71 -0.01 8.09
C GLU A 214 4.48 -1.33 7.91
N TRP A 215 5.41 -1.62 8.83
CA TRP A 215 6.26 -2.80 8.70
C TRP A 215 5.47 -4.13 8.65
N ASN A 216 4.31 -4.17 9.28
CA ASN A 216 3.44 -5.34 9.42
C ASN A 216 2.18 -5.28 8.56
N ASP A 217 2.07 -4.31 7.65
CA ASP A 217 0.91 -4.15 6.78
C ASP A 217 1.31 -3.72 5.38
N ILE A 218 1.09 -4.63 4.42
CA ILE A 218 1.36 -4.37 3.00
C ILE A 218 0.43 -3.29 2.40
N HIS A 219 -0.69 -2.98 3.06
CA HIS A 219 -1.66 -1.97 2.64
C HIS A 219 -1.69 -0.82 3.66
N PRO A 220 -0.81 0.17 3.55
CA PRO A 220 -0.69 1.24 4.54
C PRO A 220 -1.99 2.02 4.70
N LEU A 221 -2.28 2.44 5.93
CA LEU A 221 -3.51 3.15 6.26
C LEU A 221 -3.50 4.63 5.85
N ASP A 222 -2.35 5.25 5.74
CA ASP A 222 -2.21 6.67 5.37
C ASP A 222 -2.41 6.91 3.88
N LYS A 223 -3.63 6.68 3.40
CA LYS A 223 -4.01 6.97 2.00
C LYS A 223 -4.10 8.47 1.72
N LYS A 224 -4.24 9.30 2.75
CA LYS A 224 -4.30 10.75 2.60
C LYS A 224 -2.97 11.30 2.09
N SER A 225 -1.85 10.92 2.71
CA SER A 225 -0.52 11.35 2.26
C SER A 225 -0.20 10.85 0.86
N VAL A 226 -0.57 9.61 0.52
CA VAL A 226 -0.44 9.08 -0.84
C VAL A 226 -1.21 9.95 -1.84
N ALA A 227 -2.49 10.26 -1.55
CA ALA A 227 -3.32 11.08 -2.42
C ALA A 227 -2.78 12.51 -2.59
N GLN A 228 -2.27 13.12 -1.52
CA GLN A 228 -1.65 14.44 -1.57
C GLN A 228 -0.41 14.48 -2.47
N ARG A 229 0.43 13.45 -2.42
CA ARG A 229 1.62 13.34 -3.29
C ARG A 229 1.26 13.08 -4.74
N LEU A 230 0.28 12.22 -5.01
CA LEU A 230 -0.27 12.04 -6.35
C LEU A 230 -0.86 13.34 -6.91
N PHE A 231 -1.55 14.12 -6.06
CA PHE A 231 -2.12 15.40 -6.48
C PHE A 231 -1.06 16.41 -6.91
N LEU A 232 0.14 16.43 -6.30
CA LEU A 232 1.25 17.26 -6.79
C LEU A 232 1.67 16.85 -8.20
N GLY A 233 1.73 15.55 -8.49
CA GLY A 233 1.96 15.05 -9.85
C GLY A 233 0.89 15.48 -10.84
N ALA A 234 -0.39 15.42 -10.44
CA ALA A 234 -1.50 15.88 -11.26
C ALA A 234 -1.43 17.38 -11.54
N ARG A 235 -1.11 18.21 -10.54
CA ARG A 235 -0.92 19.65 -10.70
C ARG A 235 0.14 19.96 -11.77
N LYS A 236 1.28 19.25 -11.71
CA LYS A 236 2.36 19.46 -12.70
C LYS A 236 1.97 18.97 -14.09
N LEU A 237 1.50 17.71 -14.22
CA LEU A 237 1.35 17.07 -15.53
C LEU A 237 -0.01 17.32 -16.21
N ILE A 238 -1.07 17.47 -15.41
CA ILE A 238 -2.44 17.61 -15.95
C ILE A 238 -2.88 19.07 -15.96
N TYR A 239 -2.52 19.83 -14.93
CA TYR A 239 -2.94 21.23 -14.78
C TYR A 239 -1.86 22.23 -15.19
N GLY A 240 -0.65 21.77 -15.56
CA GLY A 240 0.44 22.62 -16.06
C GLY A 240 1.05 23.56 -15.03
N GLU A 241 0.86 23.30 -13.74
CA GLU A 241 1.37 24.15 -12.68
C GLU A 241 2.87 23.94 -12.43
N LYS A 242 3.57 25.04 -12.11
CA LYS A 242 4.99 25.00 -11.75
C LYS A 242 5.18 24.62 -10.29
N VAL A 243 4.97 23.32 -9.96
CA VAL A 243 5.11 22.78 -8.61
C VAL A 243 6.15 21.67 -8.57
N ALA A 244 6.88 21.55 -7.45
CA ALA A 244 7.67 20.36 -7.16
C ALA A 244 6.72 19.20 -6.84
N CYS A 245 6.83 18.10 -7.59
CA CYS A 245 5.95 16.93 -7.43
C CYS A 245 6.68 15.68 -6.95
N SER A 246 8.00 15.76 -6.75
CA SER A 246 8.82 14.71 -6.14
C SER A 246 9.71 15.28 -5.04
N GLY A 247 10.33 14.40 -4.26
CA GLY A 247 11.44 14.76 -3.41
C GLY A 247 12.79 14.72 -4.16
N PRO A 248 13.91 14.89 -3.45
CA PRO A 248 15.25 14.84 -4.04
C PRO A 248 15.48 13.50 -4.77
N ILE A 249 15.99 13.59 -5.98
CA ILE A 249 16.36 12.43 -6.81
C ILE A 249 17.88 12.39 -6.93
N TYR A 250 18.49 11.24 -6.65
CA TYR A 250 19.92 11.02 -6.79
C TYR A 250 20.37 11.36 -8.21
N ARG A 251 21.43 12.15 -8.32
CA ARG A 251 22.04 12.54 -9.60
C ARG A 251 23.40 11.91 -9.82
N GLY A 252 24.20 11.80 -8.75
CA GLY A 252 25.55 11.26 -8.84
C GLY A 252 26.29 11.44 -7.52
N MET A 253 27.48 10.87 -7.46
CA MET A 253 28.39 11.01 -6.33
C MET A 253 29.83 11.25 -6.83
N GLU A 254 30.61 11.94 -5.99
CA GLU A 254 32.02 12.17 -6.18
C GLU A 254 32.75 11.83 -4.87
N VAL A 255 33.96 11.27 -4.98
CA VAL A 255 34.84 11.02 -3.82
C VAL A 255 35.79 12.20 -3.71
N ASP A 256 35.79 12.87 -2.56
CA ASP A 256 36.67 13.99 -2.24
C ASP A 256 37.44 13.67 -0.95
N GLY A 257 38.64 13.13 -1.12
CA GLY A 257 39.48 12.66 -0.02
C GLY A 257 38.83 11.54 0.79
N ASP A 258 38.46 11.82 2.03
CA ASP A 258 37.79 10.93 2.98
C ASP A 258 36.26 11.06 2.97
N ARG A 259 35.70 11.82 2.03
CA ARG A 259 34.29 12.12 1.95
C ARG A 259 33.68 11.66 0.64
N VAL A 260 32.39 11.36 0.69
CA VAL A 260 31.57 11.13 -0.50
C VAL A 260 30.54 12.25 -0.60
N VAL A 261 30.62 13.03 -1.68
CA VAL A 261 29.69 14.11 -1.99
C VAL A 261 28.58 13.55 -2.88
N ILE A 262 27.35 13.58 -2.42
CA ILE A 262 26.19 13.08 -3.16
C ILE A 262 25.39 14.26 -3.68
N SER A 263 25.13 14.28 -4.98
CA SER A 263 24.34 15.29 -5.66
C SER A 263 22.92 14.82 -5.95
N PHE A 264 21.95 15.74 -5.81
CA PHE A 264 20.54 15.47 -6.07
C PHE A 264 19.95 16.50 -7.03
N THR A 265 18.93 16.07 -7.80
CA THR A 265 18.00 16.96 -8.51
C THR A 265 16.68 17.10 -7.71
N GLU A 266 15.74 17.89 -8.20
CA GLU A 266 14.42 18.15 -7.57
C GLU A 266 14.53 18.63 -6.10
N VAL A 267 15.58 19.38 -5.78
CA VAL A 267 15.88 19.83 -4.41
C VAL A 267 15.11 21.10 -4.00
N GLY A 268 14.36 21.73 -4.91
CA GLY A 268 13.58 22.92 -4.60
C GLY A 268 14.44 24.05 -4.00
N ARG A 269 14.18 24.42 -2.74
CA ARG A 269 14.93 25.45 -1.98
C ARG A 269 16.17 24.90 -1.27
N GLY A 270 16.51 23.63 -1.45
CA GLY A 270 17.60 22.95 -0.78
C GLY A 270 17.15 21.67 -0.07
N LEU A 271 18.12 20.91 0.42
CA LEU A 271 17.87 19.68 1.18
C LEU A 271 17.57 20.03 2.64
N ALA A 272 16.62 19.30 3.21
CA ALA A 272 16.31 19.38 4.62
C ALA A 272 16.11 17.96 5.19
N SER A 273 16.63 17.74 6.40
CA SER A 273 16.36 16.51 7.16
C SER A 273 15.37 16.82 8.28
N ARG A 274 14.35 15.98 8.44
CA ARG A 274 13.41 16.05 9.55
C ARG A 274 13.72 14.95 10.56
N GLY A 275 13.90 15.35 11.82
CA GLY A 275 14.12 14.39 12.91
C GLY A 275 15.57 13.96 13.12
N GLY A 276 16.56 14.76 12.71
CA GLY A 276 17.98 14.53 12.94
C GLY A 276 18.83 14.44 11.68
N GLY A 277 19.97 13.76 11.73
CA GLY A 277 20.86 13.56 10.59
C GLY A 277 20.26 12.70 9.47
N LEU A 278 20.86 12.75 8.30
CA LEU A 278 20.51 11.88 7.18
C LEU A 278 20.76 10.40 7.58
N LYS A 279 19.90 9.50 7.15
CA LYS A 279 19.96 8.07 7.45
C LYS A 279 19.80 7.27 6.18
N HIS A 280 20.08 5.93 6.30
CA HIS A 280 19.88 4.95 5.25
C HIS A 280 20.85 5.06 4.07
N PHE A 281 21.98 5.70 4.25
CA PHE A 281 23.12 5.55 3.37
C PHE A 281 23.97 4.36 3.81
N ALA A 282 24.50 3.65 2.86
CA ALA A 282 25.40 2.54 3.12
C ALA A 282 26.66 2.70 2.28
N VAL A 283 27.82 2.40 2.87
CA VAL A 283 29.10 2.43 2.20
C VAL A 283 29.75 1.05 2.22
N ALA A 284 30.56 0.75 1.21
CA ALA A 284 31.38 -0.45 1.15
C ALA A 284 32.74 -0.13 0.52
N GLY A 285 33.76 -0.85 0.91
CA GLY A 285 35.01 -0.89 0.19
C GLY A 285 34.94 -1.79 -1.05
N GLU A 286 36.10 -2.14 -1.60
CA GLU A 286 36.23 -3.06 -2.75
C GLU A 286 35.64 -4.46 -2.45
N ASP A 287 35.60 -4.85 -1.19
CA ASP A 287 35.06 -6.11 -0.70
C ASP A 287 33.52 -6.20 -0.78
N ARG A 288 32.85 -5.07 -1.12
CA ARG A 288 31.38 -4.90 -1.23
C ARG A 288 30.62 -5.29 0.04
N LYS A 289 31.28 -5.24 1.20
CA LYS A 289 30.60 -5.43 2.49
C LYS A 289 30.04 -4.09 2.96
N TYR A 290 28.75 -3.93 2.76
CA TYR A 290 28.06 -2.69 3.10
C TYR A 290 27.86 -2.55 4.61
N VAL A 291 28.15 -1.36 5.11
CA VAL A 291 27.82 -0.89 6.46
C VAL A 291 27.02 0.42 6.36
N TRP A 292 26.25 0.73 7.40
CA TRP A 292 25.56 2.00 7.43
C TRP A 292 26.60 3.13 7.54
N ALA A 293 26.41 4.17 6.74
CA ALA A 293 27.13 5.42 6.85
C ALA A 293 26.40 6.32 7.85
N ASP A 294 27.12 6.82 8.85
CA ASP A 294 26.61 7.76 9.84
C ASP A 294 26.81 9.21 9.37
#